data_4bb345b63267a8cd3adc34ce78fc2b3b
#
_entry.id   4bb345b63267a8cd3adc34ce78fc2b3b
#
_cell.length_a   1.000
_cell.length_b   1.000
_cell.length_c   1.000
_cell.angle_alpha   90.00
_cell.angle_beta   90.00
_cell.angle_gamma   90.00
#
_symmetry.space_group_name_H-M   'P 1'
#
loop_
_entity.id
_entity.type
_entity.pdbx_description
1 polymer ?
#
loop_
_entity_poly.entity_id
_entity_poly.type
_entity_poly.pdbx_seq_one_letter_code
_entity_poly.pdbx_strand_id
1 'polypeptide(L)' 'MKVAVNLRLPNGSEKTLVYGAKDVAEAYAKAKEDHPTWDVIAVSADGEENVK' A
#
# COMPACT_ATOMS: atom_id res chain seq x y z
N MET A 1 -3.97 7.93 9.04
CA MET A 1 -2.79 7.11 9.34
C MET A 1 -2.05 6.77 8.06
N LYS A 2 -0.82 6.35 8.19
CA LYS A 2 -0.05 5.95 7.02
C LYS A 2 -0.12 4.45 6.86
N VAL A 3 -0.28 4.00 5.63
CA VAL A 3 -0.38 2.58 5.32
C VAL A 3 0.60 2.28 4.20
N ALA A 4 1.48 1.31 4.43
CA ALA A 4 2.44 0.85 3.43
C ALA A 4 1.79 -0.25 2.60
N VAL A 5 1.82 -0.09 1.29
CA VAL A 5 1.23 -1.05 0.37
C VAL A 5 2.33 -1.60 -0.53
N ASN A 6 2.53 -2.91 -0.49
CA ASN A 6 3.49 -3.57 -1.37
C ASN A 6 2.76 -4.02 -2.63
N LEU A 7 3.30 -3.61 -3.76
CA LEU A 7 2.69 -3.92 -5.05
C LEU A 7 3.71 -4.63 -5.94
N ARG A 8 3.22 -5.57 -6.74
CA ARG A 8 4.04 -6.22 -7.75
C ARG A 8 3.66 -5.66 -9.11
N LEU A 9 4.66 -5.20 -9.84
CA LEU A 9 4.47 -4.65 -11.17
C LEU A 9 4.33 -5.79 -12.20
N PRO A 10 3.77 -5.48 -13.38
CA PRO A 10 3.62 -6.50 -14.43
C PRO A 10 4.94 -7.14 -14.87
N ASN A 11 6.05 -6.42 -14.72
CA ASN A 11 7.36 -6.96 -15.10
C ASN A 11 8.00 -7.81 -14.00
N GLY A 12 7.30 -8.03 -12.88
CA GLY A 12 7.82 -8.83 -11.78
C GLY A 12 8.52 -8.06 -10.69
N SER A 13 8.76 -6.78 -10.90
CA SER A 13 9.35 -5.94 -9.86
C SER A 13 8.35 -5.66 -8.76
N GLU A 14 8.86 -5.27 -7.60
CA GLU A 14 8.00 -4.94 -6.46
C GLU A 14 8.34 -3.55 -5.96
N LYS A 15 7.32 -2.84 -5.51
CA LYS A 15 7.48 -1.52 -4.92
C LYS A 15 6.60 -1.39 -3.71
N THR A 16 7.06 -0.58 -2.75
CA THR A 16 6.29 -0.25 -1.57
C THR A 16 5.92 1.22 -1.66
N LEU A 17 4.62 1.51 -1.57
CA LEU A 17 4.12 2.87 -1.56
C LEU A 17 3.43 3.12 -0.22
N VAL A 18 3.53 4.36 0.27
CA VAL A 18 2.90 4.74 1.52
C VAL A 18 1.78 5.72 1.22
N TYR A 19 0.58 5.40 1.70
CA TYR A 19 -0.59 6.23 1.48
C TYR A 19 -1.10 6.78 2.80
N GLY A 20 -1.53 8.04 2.79
CA GLY A 20 -2.28 8.59 3.90
C GLY A 20 -3.73 8.15 3.75
N ALA A 21 -4.22 7.39 4.72
CA ALA A 21 -5.56 6.82 4.66
C ALA A 21 -6.11 6.65 6.07
N LYS A 22 -7.42 6.54 6.16
CA LYS A 22 -8.04 6.35 7.47
C LYS A 22 -7.99 4.91 7.92
N ASP A 23 -7.83 3.98 6.99
CA ASP A 23 -7.68 2.57 7.32
C ASP A 23 -7.00 1.85 6.16
N VAL A 24 -6.75 0.56 6.37
CA VAL A 24 -6.05 -0.27 5.40
C VAL A 24 -6.87 -0.44 4.12
N ALA A 25 -8.19 -0.58 4.26
CA ALA A 25 -9.05 -0.77 3.09
C ALA A 25 -9.00 0.44 2.17
N GLU A 26 -8.95 1.65 2.74
CA GLU A 26 -8.87 2.85 1.93
C GLU A 26 -7.54 2.92 1.18
N ALA A 27 -6.45 2.58 1.85
CA ALA A 27 -5.13 2.58 1.21
C ALA A 27 -5.08 1.56 0.07
N TYR A 28 -5.66 0.38 0.29
CA TYR A 28 -5.73 -0.64 -0.74
C TYR A 28 -6.48 -0.10 -1.97
N ALA A 29 -7.64 0.52 -1.74
CA ALA A 29 -8.42 1.07 -2.84
C ALA A 29 -7.66 2.14 -3.60
N LYS A 30 -6.94 3.01 -2.88
CA LYS A 30 -6.15 4.05 -3.53
C LYS A 30 -5.03 3.46 -4.37
N ALA A 31 -4.36 2.42 -3.86
CA ALA A 31 -3.28 1.77 -4.61
C ALA A 31 -3.82 1.13 -5.88
N LYS A 32 -4.96 0.48 -5.82
CA LYS A 32 -5.57 -0.14 -6.99
C LYS A 32 -6.01 0.90 -8.00
N GLU A 33 -6.45 2.06 -7.53
CA GLU A 33 -6.88 3.13 -8.41
C GLU A 33 -5.69 3.77 -9.12
N ASP A 34 -4.58 3.97 -8.39
CA ASP A 34 -3.38 4.56 -8.97
C ASP A 34 -2.70 3.63 -9.97
N HIS A 35 -2.70 2.34 -9.64
CA HIS A 35 -1.98 1.34 -10.44
C HIS A 35 -2.84 0.12 -10.66
N PRO A 36 -3.86 0.23 -11.52
CA PRO A 36 -4.84 -0.85 -11.68
C PRO A 36 -4.25 -2.14 -12.26
N THR A 37 -3.08 -2.07 -12.88
CA THR A 37 -2.44 -3.27 -13.44
C THR A 37 -1.45 -3.91 -12.48
N TRP A 38 -1.19 -3.28 -11.33
CA TRP A 38 -0.25 -3.83 -10.35
C TRP A 38 -1.01 -4.67 -9.34
N ASP A 39 -0.38 -5.75 -8.89
CA ASP A 39 -0.98 -6.62 -7.87
C ASP A 39 -0.58 -6.14 -6.48
N VAL A 40 -1.55 -6.08 -5.57
CA VAL A 40 -1.27 -5.78 -4.19
C VAL A 40 -0.92 -7.10 -3.49
N ILE A 41 0.31 -7.20 -2.99
CA ILE A 41 0.77 -8.44 -2.37
C ILE A 41 0.80 -8.36 -0.85
N ALA A 42 0.87 -7.17 -0.28
CA ALA A 42 0.83 -7.01 1.17
C ALA A 42 0.44 -5.58 1.51
N VAL A 43 -0.23 -5.42 2.64
CA VAL A 43 -0.62 -4.10 3.14
C VAL A 43 -0.35 -4.09 4.63
N SER A 44 0.33 -3.06 5.11
CA SER A 44 0.66 -2.92 6.53
C SER A 44 0.30 -1.54 7.03
N ALA A 45 -0.38 -1.49 8.14
CA ALA A 45 -0.62 -0.23 8.81
C ALA A 45 0.69 0.23 9.46
N ASP A 46 1.10 1.46 9.12
CA ASP A 46 2.39 1.96 9.55
C ASP A 46 2.31 2.73 10.84
N GLY A 47 1.14 2.97 11.29
CA GLY A 47 0.95 3.81 12.46
C GLY A 47 1.70 3.35 13.66
N GLU A 48 2.12 2.37 13.61
CA GLU A 48 2.80 1.99 14.59
C GLU A 48 4.10 2.26 14.74
N GLU A 49 4.50 2.59 14.46
CA GLU A 49 5.63 2.82 14.55
C GLU A 49 6.03 3.72 15.34
N ASN A 50 5.50 3.62 15.60
CA ASN A 50 5.77 4.25 16.05
C ASN A 50 6.13 4.41 16.87
N VAL A 51 5.93 4.24 17.12
CA VAL A 51 6.17 4.34 17.79
C VAL A 51 6.86 4.26 18.50
N LYS A 52 7.11 4.13 18.73
CA LYS A 52 7.65 4.03 19.37
C LYS A 52 7.96 4.21 19.76
#